data_d6c43d19fa9627c4b3dcb1b9c77c6291
#
_entry.id   d6c43d19fa9627c4b3dcb1b9c77c6291
#
_cell.length_a   1.000
_cell.length_b   1.000
_cell.length_c   1.000
_cell.angle_alpha   90.00
_cell.angle_beta   90.00
_cell.angle_gamma   90.00
#
_symmetry.space_group_name_H-M   'P 1'
#
loop_
_entity.id
_entity.type
_entity.pdbx_description
1 polymer ?
#
loop_
_entity_poly.entity_id
_entity_poly.type
_entity_poly.pdbx_seq_one_letter_code
_entity_poly.pdbx_strand_id
1 'polypeptide(L)'
;MTKFITKFGTTAEYNSAKSNFDLPHVSLTKDNMIVHYHPLVAKLYDYLYEDGSFGKKDATRTAIGVCVIPGGVLPDGKARFMSLKGMRLTSPNEGGKDTKMYWGGYRSDISSLTNFGEVVTGDITAEGTSSRGYVPKNGSYFNTPHIPSPIDYFSAYSSAGATSDLDGKANTEKILAVDNAASTAWQTAESITNDDSTAKVHPAAQCCWRFNPGSTNQGDWYLPSIGELAFIMPNFDKLNTAISDVNGVQLDDNTYYWSSTERGAYAWSVNTYGGLVYDGGKNSNYYVRAFLAL
;
A
#
# COMPACT_ATOMS: atom_id res chain seq x y z
N MET A 1 -1.05 24.48 18.25
CA MET A 1 -2.51 24.72 18.29
C MET A 1 -3.20 23.37 18.10
N THR A 2 -4.11 22.98 19.01
CA THR A 2 -4.77 21.66 18.91
C THR A 2 -5.98 21.78 18.00
N LYS A 3 -6.00 21.00 16.90
CA LYS A 3 -7.13 20.95 15.96
C LYS A 3 -8.13 19.88 16.39
N PHE A 4 -9.39 20.20 16.33
CA PHE A 4 -10.50 19.30 16.65
C PHE A 4 -11.49 19.25 15.48
N ILE A 5 -12.18 18.11 15.33
CA ILE A 5 -13.29 17.99 14.39
C ILE A 5 -14.58 18.03 15.18
N THR A 6 -15.48 18.91 14.76
CA THR A 6 -16.82 18.99 15.32
C THR A 6 -17.67 17.80 14.83
N LYS A 7 -18.76 17.49 15.53
CA LYS A 7 -19.73 16.49 15.08
C LYS A 7 -20.34 16.77 13.70
N PHE A 8 -20.13 17.96 13.16
CA PHE A 8 -20.56 18.35 11.82
C PHE A 8 -19.48 18.21 10.75
N GLY A 9 -18.31 17.63 11.11
CA GLY A 9 -17.22 17.40 10.17
C GLY A 9 -16.38 18.64 9.84
N THR A 10 -16.59 19.76 10.54
CA THR A 10 -15.77 20.96 10.39
C THR A 10 -14.57 20.91 11.32
N THR A 11 -13.41 21.35 10.83
CA THR A 11 -12.21 21.50 11.67
C THR A 11 -12.35 22.74 12.53
N ALA A 12 -12.16 22.60 13.84
CA ALA A 12 -12.11 23.71 14.79
C ALA A 12 -10.74 23.76 15.46
N GLU A 13 -10.24 24.97 15.68
CA GLU A 13 -9.04 25.23 16.44
C GLU A 13 -9.41 25.72 17.84
N TYR A 14 -8.83 25.10 18.87
CA TYR A 14 -9.03 25.58 20.23
C TYR A 14 -8.18 26.81 20.48
N ASN A 15 -8.85 27.91 20.74
CA ASN A 15 -8.18 29.14 21.15
C ASN A 15 -8.11 29.21 22.70
N SER A 16 -6.98 28.81 23.25
CA SER A 16 -6.76 28.74 24.69
C SER A 16 -6.82 30.12 25.37
N ALA A 17 -6.49 31.18 24.63
CA ALA A 17 -6.55 32.55 25.18
C ALA A 17 -7.98 33.05 25.40
N LYS A 18 -8.91 32.53 24.60
CA LYS A 18 -10.35 32.84 24.68
C LYS A 18 -11.18 31.75 25.36
N SER A 19 -10.57 30.60 25.69
CA SER A 19 -11.25 29.41 26.20
C SER A 19 -12.40 28.96 25.33
N ASN A 20 -12.29 29.11 24.00
CA ASN A 20 -13.33 28.76 23.04
C ASN A 20 -12.74 28.08 21.77
N PHE A 21 -13.61 27.58 20.90
CA PHE A 21 -13.27 27.08 19.59
C PHE A 21 -13.68 28.08 18.53
N ASP A 22 -12.74 28.45 17.66
CA ASP A 22 -13.04 29.26 16.49
C ASP A 22 -13.66 28.38 15.39
N LEU A 23 -14.95 28.52 15.20
CA LEU A 23 -15.68 27.90 14.10
C LEU A 23 -16.08 28.97 13.09
N PRO A 24 -16.10 28.69 11.79
CA PRO A 24 -16.72 29.59 10.82
C PRO A 24 -18.18 29.81 11.25
N HIS A 25 -18.51 31.04 11.63
CA HIS A 25 -19.88 31.52 11.98
C HIS A 25 -20.45 31.14 13.36
N VAL A 26 -19.74 30.37 14.20
CA VAL A 26 -20.23 30.05 15.54
C VAL A 26 -19.08 30.05 16.54
N SER A 27 -19.13 30.89 17.54
CA SER A 27 -18.23 30.81 18.68
C SER A 27 -18.88 29.93 19.76
N LEU A 28 -18.28 28.78 20.04
CA LEU A 28 -18.71 27.88 21.09
C LEU A 28 -17.68 27.90 22.24
N THR A 29 -18.14 28.04 23.46
CA THR A 29 -17.26 27.92 24.61
C THR A 29 -17.01 26.44 24.90
N LYS A 30 -15.84 26.16 25.49
CA LYS A 30 -15.45 24.80 25.89
C LYS A 30 -16.50 24.14 26.81
N ASP A 31 -17.22 24.89 27.60
CA ASP A 31 -18.21 24.39 28.57
C ASP A 31 -19.55 24.04 27.94
N ASN A 32 -19.79 24.49 26.69
CA ASN A 32 -21.03 24.24 25.95
C ASN A 32 -20.86 23.18 24.87
N MET A 33 -19.66 22.64 24.73
CA MET A 33 -19.38 21.61 23.72
C MET A 33 -19.04 20.28 24.35
N ILE A 34 -19.81 19.25 24.01
CA ILE A 34 -19.35 17.88 24.11
C ILE A 34 -18.46 17.66 22.88
N VAL A 35 -17.15 17.77 23.06
CA VAL A 35 -16.19 17.50 21.99
C VAL A 35 -16.04 15.98 21.89
N HIS A 36 -16.74 15.38 20.96
CA HIS A 36 -16.42 14.04 20.54
C HIS A 36 -15.16 14.12 19.66
N TYR A 37 -14.02 13.75 20.24
CA TYR A 37 -12.80 13.54 19.47
C TYR A 37 -12.98 12.31 18.61
N HIS A 38 -13.34 12.51 17.35
CA HIS A 38 -13.20 11.49 16.33
C HIS A 38 -11.89 11.79 15.60
N PRO A 39 -10.83 11.00 15.78
CA PRO A 39 -9.65 11.13 14.96
C PRO A 39 -10.10 11.05 13.49
N LEU A 40 -9.51 11.88 12.63
CA LEU A 40 -9.69 11.76 11.18
C LEU A 40 -9.21 10.36 10.78
N VAL A 41 -10.16 9.49 10.49
CA VAL A 41 -9.88 8.15 10.00
C VAL A 41 -10.04 8.18 8.49
N ALA A 42 -8.98 7.91 7.77
CA ALA A 42 -9.03 7.83 6.33
C ALA A 42 -9.99 6.72 5.90
N LYS A 43 -10.83 7.03 4.94
CA LYS A 43 -11.81 6.12 4.36
C LYS A 43 -11.33 5.60 3.01
N LEU A 44 -11.87 4.48 2.57
CA LEU A 44 -11.59 3.94 1.25
C LEU A 44 -11.82 5.02 0.17
N TYR A 45 -10.85 5.18 -0.73
CA TYR A 45 -10.79 6.19 -1.79
C TYR A 45 -10.65 7.65 -1.31
N ASP A 46 -10.31 7.91 -0.06
CA ASP A 46 -9.79 9.22 0.31
C ASP A 46 -8.42 9.42 -0.33
N TYR A 47 -8.10 10.64 -0.73
CA TYR A 47 -6.82 10.99 -1.34
C TYR A 47 -5.87 11.52 -0.28
N LEU A 48 -4.62 11.13 -0.39
CA LEU A 48 -3.49 11.75 0.31
C LEU A 48 -2.96 12.88 -0.59
N TYR A 49 -2.78 14.05 -0.03
CA TYR A 49 -2.33 15.24 -0.73
C TYR A 49 -0.87 15.58 -0.42
N GLU A 50 -0.22 16.38 -1.28
CA GLU A 50 1.18 16.78 -1.15
C GLU A 50 1.52 17.44 0.18
N ASP A 51 0.57 18.06 0.85
CA ASP A 51 0.73 18.68 2.17
C ASP A 51 0.60 17.69 3.36
N GLY A 52 0.46 16.40 3.07
CA GLY A 52 0.31 15.33 4.06
C GLY A 52 -1.10 15.18 4.63
N SER A 53 -2.04 16.01 4.25
CA SER A 53 -3.43 15.84 4.65
C SER A 53 -4.15 14.85 3.73
N PHE A 54 -5.29 14.33 4.17
CA PHE A 54 -6.09 13.41 3.36
C PHE A 54 -7.60 13.72 3.44
N GLY A 55 -8.36 13.23 2.47
CA GLY A 55 -9.81 13.39 2.41
C GLY A 55 -10.38 13.15 1.04
N LYS A 56 -11.60 13.63 0.82
CA LYS A 56 -12.28 13.52 -0.46
C LYS A 56 -11.58 14.34 -1.54
N LYS A 57 -11.89 14.01 -2.82
CA LYS A 57 -11.33 14.71 -3.98
C LYS A 57 -11.49 16.22 -3.84
N ASP A 58 -10.38 16.91 -3.98
CA ASP A 58 -10.28 18.38 -4.00
C ASP A 58 -9.46 18.77 -5.24
N ALA A 59 -10.12 19.43 -6.19
CA ALA A 59 -9.52 19.85 -7.46
C ALA A 59 -8.47 20.97 -7.32
N THR A 60 -8.40 21.60 -6.14
CA THR A 60 -7.42 22.68 -5.87
C THR A 60 -6.10 22.15 -5.30
N ARG A 61 -6.01 20.84 -5.04
CA ARG A 61 -4.89 20.19 -4.35
C ARG A 61 -4.33 19.07 -5.21
N THR A 62 -3.03 18.85 -5.11
CA THR A 62 -2.36 17.73 -5.78
C THR A 62 -2.43 16.48 -4.91
N ALA A 63 -3.13 15.46 -5.41
CA ALA A 63 -3.17 14.16 -4.78
C ALA A 63 -1.90 13.35 -5.13
N ILE A 64 -1.34 12.65 -4.15
CA ILE A 64 -0.14 11.80 -4.29
C ILE A 64 -0.41 10.33 -3.97
N GLY A 65 -1.51 10.04 -3.28
CA GLY A 65 -1.93 8.68 -2.91
C GLY A 65 -3.44 8.55 -2.83
N VAL A 66 -3.92 7.32 -2.82
CA VAL A 66 -5.33 6.95 -2.62
C VAL A 66 -5.42 5.89 -1.52
N CYS A 67 -6.37 6.06 -0.60
CA CYS A 67 -6.58 5.12 0.50
C CYS A 67 -7.14 3.79 -0.04
N VAL A 68 -6.39 2.72 0.15
CA VAL A 68 -6.77 1.34 -0.23
C VAL A 68 -7.17 0.50 0.98
N ILE A 69 -6.68 0.84 2.18
CA ILE A 69 -7.09 0.22 3.43
C ILE A 69 -7.44 1.35 4.41
N PRO A 70 -8.72 1.47 4.81
CA PRO A 70 -9.13 2.48 5.78
C PRO A 70 -8.45 2.34 7.13
N GLY A 71 -8.33 3.44 7.85
CA GLY A 71 -7.88 3.38 9.23
C GLY A 71 -8.80 2.55 10.12
N GLY A 72 -8.22 1.84 11.07
CA GLY A 72 -8.93 0.94 11.98
C GLY A 72 -9.26 -0.44 11.40
N VAL A 73 -8.90 -0.74 10.15
CA VAL A 73 -9.07 -2.08 9.54
C VAL A 73 -7.93 -3.01 9.94
N LEU A 74 -6.69 -2.54 9.87
CA LEU A 74 -5.53 -3.33 10.27
C LEU A 74 -5.27 -3.23 11.78
N PRO A 75 -4.56 -4.22 12.37
CA PRO A 75 -4.29 -4.24 13.82
C PRO A 75 -3.56 -3.01 14.36
N ASP A 76 -2.73 -2.36 13.55
CA ASP A 76 -2.02 -1.13 13.93
C ASP A 76 -2.89 0.13 13.86
N GLY A 77 -4.14 -0.01 13.42
CA GLY A 77 -5.12 1.08 13.29
C GLY A 77 -4.86 2.07 12.16
N LYS A 78 -3.74 1.93 11.45
CA LYS A 78 -3.33 2.87 10.41
C LYS A 78 -4.00 2.60 9.08
N ALA A 79 -4.32 3.66 8.36
CA ALA A 79 -4.73 3.57 6.96
C ALA A 79 -3.53 3.26 6.06
N ARG A 80 -3.80 2.65 4.91
CA ARG A 80 -2.80 2.45 3.85
C ARG A 80 -3.20 3.24 2.61
N PHE A 81 -2.30 4.10 2.20
CA PHE A 81 -2.41 4.84 0.94
C PHE A 81 -1.49 4.23 -0.09
N MET A 82 -2.01 3.94 -1.26
CA MET A 82 -1.23 3.50 -2.41
C MET A 82 -0.87 4.71 -3.27
N SER A 83 0.35 4.73 -3.81
CA SER A 83 0.82 5.79 -4.70
C SER A 83 -0.03 5.91 -5.96
N LEU A 84 -0.33 7.15 -6.38
CA LEU A 84 -1.02 7.44 -7.64
C LEU A 84 -0.10 7.29 -8.86
N LYS A 85 1.20 7.16 -8.63
CA LYS A 85 2.20 6.93 -9.67
C LYS A 85 2.82 5.55 -9.53
N GLY A 86 3.21 4.96 -10.64
CA GLY A 86 3.99 3.74 -10.66
C GLY A 86 5.44 3.98 -10.27
N MET A 87 6.11 2.92 -9.82
CA MET A 87 7.53 2.99 -9.47
C MET A 87 8.40 2.90 -10.72
N ARG A 88 9.51 3.63 -10.72
CA ARG A 88 10.45 3.72 -11.85
C ARG A 88 11.89 3.56 -11.37
N LEU A 89 12.67 2.82 -12.14
CA LEU A 89 14.10 2.63 -11.86
C LEU A 89 14.91 3.91 -12.06
N THR A 90 14.60 4.67 -13.11
CA THR A 90 15.40 5.86 -13.51
C THR A 90 15.03 7.13 -12.77
N SER A 91 13.87 7.20 -12.15
CA SER A 91 13.39 8.38 -11.39
C SER A 91 12.55 7.93 -10.20
N PRO A 92 13.16 7.23 -9.24
CA PRO A 92 12.41 6.61 -8.15
C PRO A 92 11.73 7.65 -7.25
N ASN A 93 12.29 8.84 -7.10
CA ASN A 93 11.75 9.90 -6.24
C ASN A 93 10.40 10.43 -6.75
N GLU A 94 10.25 10.52 -8.07
CA GLU A 94 9.10 11.17 -8.70
C GLU A 94 8.00 10.18 -9.08
N GLY A 95 8.38 8.91 -9.33
CA GLY A 95 7.50 7.93 -9.93
C GLY A 95 7.07 8.32 -11.36
N GLY A 96 6.04 7.67 -11.87
CA GLY A 96 5.50 7.94 -13.21
C GLY A 96 4.64 6.80 -13.72
N LYS A 97 4.74 6.49 -15.03
CA LYS A 97 4.16 5.28 -15.59
C LYS A 97 4.87 4.06 -14.99
N ASP A 98 4.13 3.02 -14.67
CA ASP A 98 4.70 1.78 -14.12
C ASP A 98 5.84 1.23 -14.99
N THR A 99 6.93 0.83 -14.33
CA THR A 99 8.04 0.12 -14.97
C THR A 99 8.16 -1.25 -14.29
N LYS A 100 8.31 -2.28 -15.11
CA LYS A 100 8.58 -3.63 -14.59
C LYS A 100 10.01 -3.70 -14.05
N MET A 101 10.20 -4.39 -12.94
CA MET A 101 11.51 -4.57 -12.32
C MET A 101 11.60 -5.90 -11.59
N TYR A 102 12.82 -6.35 -11.34
CA TYR A 102 13.08 -7.51 -10.50
C TYR A 102 12.75 -7.19 -9.03
N TRP A 103 12.36 -8.23 -8.29
CA TRP A 103 12.31 -8.13 -6.83
C TRP A 103 13.72 -7.93 -6.27
N GLY A 104 14.69 -8.70 -6.79
CA GLY A 104 16.10 -8.66 -6.44
C GLY A 104 16.55 -9.86 -5.61
N GLY A 105 17.86 -10.05 -5.47
CA GLY A 105 18.41 -11.16 -4.68
C GLY A 105 17.99 -12.54 -5.18
N TYR A 106 18.07 -12.80 -6.47
CA TYR A 106 17.64 -14.06 -7.07
C TYR A 106 18.23 -15.28 -6.36
N ARG A 107 17.35 -16.25 -6.03
CA ARG A 107 17.66 -17.47 -5.28
C ARG A 107 18.24 -17.26 -3.86
N SER A 108 18.29 -16.03 -3.37
CA SER A 108 18.71 -15.76 -2.00
C SER A 108 17.51 -15.68 -1.06
N ASP A 109 17.72 -16.12 0.17
CA ASP A 109 16.81 -15.98 1.29
C ASP A 109 17.31 -14.85 2.18
N ILE A 110 16.42 -13.93 2.56
CA ILE A 110 16.73 -12.87 3.50
C ILE A 110 16.38 -13.38 4.90
N SER A 111 17.36 -13.87 5.62
CA SER A 111 17.18 -14.54 6.92
C SER A 111 16.48 -13.71 7.99
N SER A 112 16.38 -12.40 7.82
CA SER A 112 15.65 -11.50 8.72
C SER A 112 14.16 -11.37 8.37
N LEU A 113 13.73 -11.84 7.20
CA LEU A 113 12.32 -11.90 6.81
C LEU A 113 11.68 -13.20 7.30
N THR A 114 10.38 -13.13 7.54
CA THR A 114 9.58 -14.34 7.76
C THR A 114 9.27 -14.99 6.41
N ASN A 115 9.61 -16.26 6.28
CA ASN A 115 9.25 -17.05 5.12
C ASN A 115 7.80 -17.57 5.24
N PHE A 116 6.93 -17.10 4.36
CA PHE A 116 5.54 -17.56 4.30
C PHE A 116 5.39 -18.63 3.22
N GLY A 117 5.15 -19.87 3.65
CA GLY A 117 5.08 -21.03 2.75
C GLY A 117 3.76 -21.25 2.03
N GLU A 118 2.67 -20.63 2.51
CA GLU A 118 1.30 -20.91 2.04
C GLU A 118 0.48 -19.65 1.87
N VAL A 119 -0.42 -19.66 0.89
CA VAL A 119 -1.50 -18.68 0.75
C VAL A 119 -2.73 -19.21 1.47
N VAL A 120 -3.29 -18.38 2.35
CA VAL A 120 -4.62 -18.68 2.88
C VAL A 120 -5.65 -18.19 1.87
N THR A 121 -6.49 -19.11 1.46
CA THR A 121 -7.48 -18.86 0.42
C THR A 121 -8.89 -18.64 0.99
N GLY A 122 -9.05 -18.65 2.33
CA GLY A 122 -10.38 -18.60 2.95
C GLY A 122 -11.29 -19.69 2.38
N ASP A 123 -12.59 -19.41 2.28
CA ASP A 123 -13.56 -20.28 1.61
C ASP A 123 -13.44 -20.28 0.08
N ILE A 124 -12.46 -19.59 -0.47
CA ILE A 124 -12.18 -19.72 -1.90
C ILE A 124 -11.55 -21.10 -2.05
N THR A 125 -12.33 -22.00 -2.54
CA THR A 125 -11.86 -23.29 -3.06
C THR A 125 -11.00 -23.03 -4.31
N ALA A 126 -9.99 -22.21 -4.10
CA ALA A 126 -8.99 -22.07 -5.10
C ALA A 126 -8.33 -23.42 -5.24
N GLU A 127 -7.89 -23.72 -6.41
CA GLU A 127 -6.89 -24.74 -6.64
C GLU A 127 -5.63 -24.33 -5.87
N GLY A 128 -5.73 -24.28 -4.53
CA GLY A 128 -4.66 -23.86 -3.64
C GLY A 128 -3.59 -24.91 -3.65
N THR A 129 -2.51 -24.58 -4.30
CA THR A 129 -1.23 -25.20 -3.99
C THR A 129 -0.54 -24.35 -2.92
N SER A 130 0.46 -24.88 -2.25
CA SER A 130 1.27 -24.13 -1.27
C SER A 130 1.95 -22.87 -1.84
N SER A 131 1.81 -22.59 -3.13
CA SER A 131 2.48 -21.48 -3.83
C SER A 131 1.53 -20.52 -4.56
N ARG A 132 0.24 -20.71 -4.45
CA ARG A 132 -0.74 -19.82 -5.09
C ARG A 132 -2.12 -19.91 -4.46
N GLY A 133 -2.85 -18.83 -4.58
CA GLY A 133 -4.24 -18.71 -4.18
C GLY A 133 -4.91 -17.55 -4.92
N TYR A 134 -6.14 -17.26 -4.62
CA TYR A 134 -6.86 -16.19 -5.30
C TYR A 134 -7.51 -15.24 -4.32
N VAL A 135 -7.47 -13.96 -4.64
CA VAL A 135 -8.22 -12.91 -3.99
C VAL A 135 -9.21 -12.36 -5.00
N PRO A 136 -10.51 -12.37 -4.73
CA PRO A 136 -11.52 -12.00 -5.72
C PRO A 136 -11.34 -10.59 -6.24
N LYS A 137 -11.21 -10.45 -7.55
CA LYS A 137 -11.23 -9.16 -8.23
C LYS A 137 -12.66 -8.61 -8.24
N ASN A 138 -12.81 -7.33 -7.85
CA ASN A 138 -14.11 -6.64 -7.75
C ASN A 138 -15.14 -7.35 -6.84
N GLY A 139 -14.64 -8.05 -5.82
CA GLY A 139 -15.49 -8.73 -4.86
C GLY A 139 -16.22 -9.97 -5.40
N SER A 140 -15.87 -10.44 -6.58
CA SER A 140 -16.42 -11.68 -7.12
C SER A 140 -15.33 -12.53 -7.77
N TYR A 141 -15.36 -13.80 -7.45
CA TYR A 141 -14.54 -14.82 -8.08
C TYR A 141 -15.44 -15.98 -8.47
N PHE A 142 -15.56 -16.28 -9.76
CA PHE A 142 -16.39 -17.38 -10.30
C PHE A 142 -17.76 -17.53 -9.62
N ASN A 143 -18.50 -16.42 -9.47
CA ASN A 143 -19.81 -16.35 -8.79
C ASN A 143 -19.79 -16.44 -7.26
N THR A 144 -18.66 -16.22 -6.60
CA THR A 144 -18.66 -16.05 -5.13
C THR A 144 -19.34 -14.74 -4.73
N PRO A 145 -19.95 -14.67 -3.55
CA PRO A 145 -20.58 -13.45 -3.06
C PRO A 145 -19.58 -12.30 -3.02
N HIS A 146 -20.07 -11.10 -3.36
CA HIS A 146 -19.31 -9.88 -3.19
C HIS A 146 -18.88 -9.69 -1.72
N ILE A 147 -17.60 -9.37 -1.50
CA ILE A 147 -17.11 -9.01 -0.18
C ILE A 147 -17.42 -7.53 0.04
N PRO A 148 -18.36 -7.20 0.95
CA PRO A 148 -18.95 -5.86 0.97
C PRO A 148 -18.02 -4.80 1.59
N SER A 149 -17.04 -5.20 2.39
CA SER A 149 -16.19 -4.24 3.09
C SER A 149 -14.73 -4.70 3.22
N PRO A 150 -13.78 -3.76 3.39
CA PRO A 150 -12.40 -4.10 3.71
C PRO A 150 -12.23 -4.92 4.99
N ILE A 151 -13.11 -4.72 5.99
CA ILE A 151 -13.09 -5.48 7.25
C ILE A 151 -13.43 -6.95 7.00
N ASP A 152 -14.48 -7.21 6.22
CA ASP A 152 -14.88 -8.57 5.87
C ASP A 152 -13.79 -9.25 5.03
N TYR A 153 -13.20 -8.51 4.12
CA TYR A 153 -12.06 -8.98 3.35
C TYR A 153 -10.88 -9.35 4.25
N PHE A 154 -10.50 -8.47 5.16
CA PHE A 154 -9.41 -8.72 6.12
C PHE A 154 -9.68 -10.00 6.92
N SER A 155 -10.88 -10.16 7.48
CA SER A 155 -11.27 -11.35 8.24
C SER A 155 -11.19 -12.63 7.39
N ALA A 156 -11.53 -12.56 6.12
CA ALA A 156 -11.55 -13.72 5.23
C ALA A 156 -10.15 -14.14 4.74
N TYR A 157 -9.24 -13.20 4.49
CA TYR A 157 -8.01 -13.47 3.74
C TYR A 157 -6.71 -13.24 4.51
N SER A 158 -6.74 -12.57 5.63
CA SER A 158 -5.52 -12.23 6.38
C SER A 158 -5.32 -13.02 7.67
N SER A 159 -6.07 -14.09 7.87
CA SER A 159 -6.05 -14.84 9.14
C SER A 159 -4.84 -15.76 9.32
N ALA A 160 -4.21 -16.20 8.25
CA ALA A 160 -3.01 -17.05 8.29
C ALA A 160 -2.30 -17.10 6.92
N GLY A 161 -1.14 -17.78 6.85
CA GLY A 161 -0.36 -17.91 5.62
C GLY A 161 0.23 -16.60 5.11
N ALA A 162 0.57 -16.53 3.83
CA ALA A 162 1.24 -15.37 3.24
C ALA A 162 0.41 -14.08 3.35
N THR A 163 -0.90 -14.15 3.16
CA THR A 163 -1.79 -12.98 3.23
C THR A 163 -2.01 -12.45 4.66
N SER A 164 -1.52 -13.16 5.69
CA SER A 164 -1.46 -12.63 7.06
C SER A 164 -0.29 -11.69 7.30
N ASP A 165 0.65 -11.61 6.38
CA ASP A 165 1.74 -10.62 6.43
C ASP A 165 1.19 -9.22 6.10
N LEU A 166 1.25 -8.33 7.08
CA LEU A 166 0.74 -6.96 7.03
C LEU A 166 1.84 -5.93 7.36
N ASP A 167 3.09 -6.39 7.43
CA ASP A 167 4.24 -5.61 7.87
C ASP A 167 5.11 -5.12 6.70
N GLY A 168 4.50 -4.64 5.62
CA GLY A 168 5.21 -4.23 4.41
C GLY A 168 6.34 -3.23 4.66
N LYS A 169 6.15 -2.26 5.57
CA LYS A 169 7.19 -1.31 5.93
C LYS A 169 8.38 -2.00 6.61
N ALA A 170 8.13 -2.81 7.61
CA ALA A 170 9.18 -3.54 8.32
C ALA A 170 9.91 -4.54 7.39
N ASN A 171 9.18 -5.20 6.50
CA ASN A 171 9.79 -6.06 5.49
C ASN A 171 10.70 -5.26 4.54
N THR A 172 10.23 -4.11 4.06
CA THR A 172 11.04 -3.23 3.20
C THR A 172 12.34 -2.80 3.90
N GLU A 173 12.27 -2.40 5.16
CA GLU A 173 13.45 -2.04 5.97
C GLU A 173 14.43 -3.21 6.09
N LYS A 174 13.95 -4.43 6.35
CA LYS A 174 14.79 -5.64 6.42
C LYS A 174 15.43 -5.98 5.08
N ILE A 175 14.70 -5.84 3.97
CA ILE A 175 15.22 -6.03 2.61
C ILE A 175 16.36 -5.03 2.36
N LEU A 176 16.14 -3.76 2.66
CA LEU A 176 17.12 -2.71 2.43
C LEU A 176 18.35 -2.82 3.35
N ALA A 177 18.21 -3.44 4.53
CA ALA A 177 19.33 -3.68 5.45
C ALA A 177 20.37 -4.65 4.89
N VAL A 178 19.99 -5.52 3.95
CA VAL A 178 20.92 -6.43 3.25
C VAL A 178 21.41 -5.87 1.92
N ASP A 179 20.84 -4.75 1.46
CA ASP A 179 21.24 -4.10 0.24
C ASP A 179 22.58 -3.37 0.37
N ASN A 180 23.32 -3.35 -0.71
CA ASN A 180 24.45 -2.44 -0.83
C ASN A 180 23.91 -1.03 -1.16
N ALA A 181 23.63 -0.23 -0.14
CA ALA A 181 23.03 1.09 -0.26
C ALA A 181 23.85 2.08 -1.12
N ALA A 182 25.13 1.85 -1.29
CA ALA A 182 26.01 2.65 -2.15
C ALA A 182 25.91 2.23 -3.64
N SER A 183 25.32 1.07 -3.94
CA SER A 183 25.18 0.59 -5.30
C SER A 183 23.99 1.27 -5.99
N THR A 184 24.23 1.84 -7.16
CA THR A 184 23.18 2.31 -8.09
C THR A 184 22.77 1.21 -9.09
N ALA A 185 23.28 0.00 -8.94
CA ALA A 185 23.01 -1.12 -9.85
C ALA A 185 21.54 -1.49 -9.94
N TRP A 186 20.75 -1.20 -8.90
CA TRP A 186 19.29 -1.37 -8.91
C TRP A 186 18.57 -0.47 -9.94
N GLN A 187 19.19 0.65 -10.38
CA GLN A 187 18.63 1.55 -11.39
C GLN A 187 18.72 0.97 -12.80
N THR A 188 19.59 -0.01 -12.99
CA THR A 188 19.78 -0.73 -14.24
C THR A 188 19.48 -2.22 -14.03
N ALA A 189 18.22 -2.54 -13.71
CA ALA A 189 17.79 -3.92 -13.43
C ALA A 189 18.11 -4.92 -14.56
N GLU A 190 18.31 -4.42 -15.78
CA GLU A 190 18.80 -5.20 -16.92
C GLU A 190 20.22 -5.75 -16.71
N SER A 191 21.01 -5.15 -15.82
CA SER A 191 22.37 -5.59 -15.50
C SER A 191 22.45 -6.59 -14.35
N ILE A 192 21.35 -6.86 -13.65
CA ILE A 192 21.27 -7.94 -12.67
C ILE A 192 21.14 -9.23 -13.46
N THR A 193 22.26 -9.91 -13.67
CA THR A 193 22.26 -11.20 -14.35
C THR A 193 21.41 -12.19 -13.58
N ASN A 194 20.63 -13.00 -14.27
CA ASN A 194 19.64 -13.95 -13.75
C ASN A 194 20.22 -14.96 -12.73
N ASP A 195 21.54 -15.05 -12.59
CA ASP A 195 22.25 -16.00 -11.74
C ASP A 195 23.00 -15.37 -10.56
N ASP A 196 22.88 -14.06 -10.36
CA ASP A 196 23.66 -13.42 -9.29
C ASP A 196 22.93 -13.45 -7.95
N SER A 197 23.01 -14.58 -7.26
CA SER A 197 22.61 -14.72 -5.85
C SER A 197 23.44 -13.84 -4.90
N THR A 198 24.55 -13.27 -5.40
CA THR A 198 25.43 -12.39 -4.63
C THR A 198 25.10 -10.91 -4.80
N ALA A 199 24.33 -10.56 -5.82
CA ALA A 199 23.87 -9.18 -6.02
C ALA A 199 22.83 -8.82 -4.96
N LYS A 200 23.28 -8.26 -3.87
CA LYS A 200 22.45 -7.71 -2.80
C LYS A 200 21.83 -6.40 -3.25
N VAL A 201 20.93 -6.46 -4.23
CA VAL A 201 20.22 -5.31 -4.77
C VAL A 201 18.76 -5.69 -4.95
N HIS A 202 17.88 -4.91 -4.38
CA HIS A 202 16.44 -5.16 -4.37
C HIS A 202 15.67 -3.97 -4.99
N PRO A 203 15.60 -3.88 -6.32
CA PRO A 203 15.01 -2.74 -7.03
C PRO A 203 13.59 -2.42 -6.60
N ALA A 204 12.75 -3.42 -6.38
CA ALA A 204 11.37 -3.24 -5.97
C ALA A 204 11.26 -2.48 -4.63
N ALA A 205 12.04 -2.88 -3.63
CA ALA A 205 12.07 -2.20 -2.33
C ALA A 205 12.72 -0.82 -2.42
N GLN A 206 13.84 -0.69 -3.16
CA GLN A 206 14.56 0.58 -3.34
C GLN A 206 13.69 1.65 -4.00
N CYS A 207 12.94 1.31 -5.04
CA CYS A 207 12.07 2.27 -5.72
C CYS A 207 10.96 2.80 -4.79
N CYS A 208 10.35 1.93 -3.99
CA CYS A 208 9.33 2.35 -3.03
C CYS A 208 9.92 3.24 -1.93
N TRP A 209 11.06 2.85 -1.37
CA TRP A 209 11.72 3.57 -0.28
C TRP A 209 12.19 4.97 -0.66
N ARG A 210 12.62 5.14 -1.92
CA ARG A 210 13.10 6.42 -2.44
C ARG A 210 11.99 7.32 -2.99
N PHE A 211 10.80 6.78 -3.19
CA PHE A 211 9.66 7.58 -3.62
C PHE A 211 9.27 8.57 -2.52
N ASN A 212 9.27 9.87 -2.81
CA ASN A 212 9.04 10.94 -1.82
C ASN A 212 8.29 12.13 -2.42
N PRO A 213 7.08 11.93 -2.95
CA PRO A 213 6.29 13.01 -3.54
C PRO A 213 5.78 13.97 -2.46
N GLY A 214 5.64 15.25 -2.81
CA GLY A 214 5.08 16.28 -1.95
C GLY A 214 5.88 16.49 -0.66
N SER A 215 5.22 16.51 0.47
CA SER A 215 5.81 16.67 1.80
C SER A 215 6.30 15.37 2.43
N THR A 216 6.24 14.23 1.72
CA THR A 216 6.72 12.96 2.24
C THR A 216 8.25 12.88 2.18
N ASN A 217 8.84 12.01 3.00
CA ASN A 217 10.27 11.79 3.06
C ASN A 217 10.63 10.42 2.47
N GLN A 218 11.90 10.25 2.17
CA GLN A 218 12.42 8.92 1.87
C GLN A 218 12.16 7.99 3.07
N GLY A 219 11.58 6.84 2.81
CA GLY A 219 11.21 5.86 3.83
C GLY A 219 9.78 5.97 4.37
N ASP A 220 9.03 7.00 4.00
CA ASP A 220 7.60 7.05 4.31
C ASP A 220 6.82 6.05 3.46
N TRP A 221 7.23 5.90 2.20
CA TRP A 221 6.70 4.93 1.25
C TRP A 221 7.50 3.64 1.27
N TYR A 222 6.84 2.51 1.11
CA TYR A 222 7.44 1.18 1.20
C TYR A 222 6.80 0.20 0.21
N LEU A 223 7.47 -0.92 -0.05
CA LEU A 223 6.92 -2.04 -0.80
C LEU A 223 5.89 -2.77 0.07
N PRO A 224 4.60 -2.81 -0.30
CA PRO A 224 3.58 -3.41 0.54
C PRO A 224 3.83 -4.91 0.75
N SER A 225 3.42 -5.44 1.90
CA SER A 225 3.33 -6.88 2.09
C SER A 225 2.26 -7.49 1.18
N ILE A 226 2.24 -8.80 1.05
CA ILE A 226 1.24 -9.46 0.20
C ILE A 226 -0.17 -9.30 0.77
N GLY A 227 -0.32 -9.30 2.09
CA GLY A 227 -1.60 -9.04 2.74
C GLY A 227 -2.10 -7.62 2.48
N GLU A 228 -1.23 -6.62 2.57
CA GLU A 228 -1.59 -5.23 2.23
C GLU A 228 -1.90 -5.08 0.74
N LEU A 229 -1.05 -5.62 -0.13
CA LEU A 229 -1.21 -5.50 -1.59
C LEU A 229 -2.50 -6.15 -2.08
N ALA A 230 -2.88 -7.27 -1.50
CA ALA A 230 -4.09 -8.00 -1.89
C ALA A 230 -5.38 -7.18 -1.71
N PHE A 231 -5.39 -6.16 -0.83
CA PHE A 231 -6.54 -5.26 -0.65
C PHE A 231 -6.91 -4.44 -1.89
N ILE A 232 -6.03 -4.33 -2.89
CA ILE A 232 -6.39 -3.66 -4.15
C ILE A 232 -7.45 -4.45 -4.95
N MET A 233 -7.52 -5.77 -4.77
CA MET A 233 -8.31 -6.65 -5.62
C MET A 233 -9.82 -6.56 -5.43
N PRO A 234 -10.37 -6.53 -4.20
CA PRO A 234 -11.83 -6.55 -3.99
C PRO A 234 -12.57 -5.36 -4.62
N ASN A 235 -11.87 -4.28 -4.85
CA ASN A 235 -12.44 -3.05 -5.40
C ASN A 235 -11.61 -2.49 -6.57
N PHE A 236 -11.01 -3.35 -7.36
CA PHE A 236 -10.00 -2.99 -8.37
C PHE A 236 -10.49 -1.91 -9.36
N ASP A 237 -11.68 -2.09 -9.94
CA ASP A 237 -12.21 -1.14 -10.94
C ASP A 237 -12.57 0.22 -10.30
N LYS A 238 -13.14 0.20 -9.08
CA LYS A 238 -13.43 1.43 -8.35
C LYS A 238 -12.16 2.16 -7.94
N LEU A 239 -11.12 1.41 -7.58
CA LEU A 239 -9.82 1.96 -7.27
C LEU A 239 -9.18 2.61 -8.51
N ASN A 240 -9.21 1.93 -9.66
CA ASN A 240 -8.74 2.49 -10.93
C ASN A 240 -9.54 3.73 -11.35
N THR A 241 -10.85 3.76 -11.09
CA THR A 241 -11.66 4.96 -11.30
C THR A 241 -11.18 6.11 -10.41
N ALA A 242 -10.99 5.86 -9.11
CA ALA A 242 -10.50 6.87 -8.17
C ALA A 242 -9.10 7.40 -8.57
N ILE A 243 -8.20 6.53 -9.02
CA ILE A 243 -6.88 6.92 -9.53
C ILE A 243 -7.02 7.84 -10.75
N SER A 244 -7.87 7.46 -11.71
CA SER A 244 -8.12 8.23 -12.94
C SER A 244 -8.73 9.60 -12.65
N ASP A 245 -9.59 9.69 -11.65
CA ASP A 245 -10.28 10.93 -11.25
C ASP A 245 -9.34 12.08 -10.86
N VAL A 246 -8.11 11.76 -10.50
CA VAL A 246 -7.06 12.72 -10.13
C VAL A 246 -5.84 12.65 -11.06
N ASN A 247 -6.04 12.15 -12.29
CA ASN A 247 -5.00 11.98 -13.30
C ASN A 247 -3.82 11.10 -12.85
N GLY A 248 -4.07 10.15 -11.96
CA GLY A 248 -3.09 9.14 -11.57
C GLY A 248 -2.89 8.09 -12.66
N VAL A 249 -1.84 7.28 -12.51
CA VAL A 249 -1.56 6.14 -13.39
C VAL A 249 -2.34 4.94 -12.89
N GLN A 250 -3.34 4.51 -13.64
CA GLN A 250 -4.15 3.34 -13.31
C GLN A 250 -3.28 2.07 -13.17
N LEU A 251 -3.74 1.15 -12.34
CA LEU A 251 -3.16 -0.19 -12.28
C LEU A 251 -3.47 -0.93 -13.59
N ASP A 252 -2.48 -1.62 -14.13
CA ASP A 252 -2.66 -2.53 -15.26
C ASP A 252 -3.47 -3.74 -14.79
N ASP A 253 -4.47 -4.15 -15.56
CA ASP A 253 -5.42 -5.20 -15.21
C ASP A 253 -4.98 -6.61 -15.67
N ASN A 254 -3.82 -6.73 -16.28
CA ASN A 254 -3.29 -7.99 -16.80
C ASN A 254 -1.78 -8.14 -16.51
N THR A 255 -1.42 -8.01 -15.25
CA THR A 255 0.00 -8.09 -14.86
C THR A 255 0.17 -8.52 -13.40
N TYR A 256 1.43 -8.69 -13.00
CA TYR A 256 1.81 -8.97 -11.63
C TYR A 256 2.37 -7.72 -10.96
N TYR A 257 2.07 -7.56 -9.68
CA TYR A 257 2.66 -6.57 -8.78
C TYR A 257 3.42 -7.26 -7.65
N TRP A 258 4.67 -6.87 -7.43
CA TRP A 258 5.47 -7.38 -6.35
C TRP A 258 4.98 -6.93 -4.97
N SER A 259 5.14 -7.81 -3.98
CA SER A 259 5.06 -7.48 -2.56
C SER A 259 6.42 -7.63 -1.88
N SER A 260 6.53 -7.19 -0.62
CA SER A 260 7.73 -7.37 0.22
C SER A 260 7.77 -8.72 0.93
N THR A 261 6.74 -9.54 0.80
CA THR A 261 6.65 -10.84 1.45
C THR A 261 7.47 -11.88 0.72
N GLU A 262 8.27 -12.64 1.46
CA GLU A 262 9.22 -13.61 0.96
C GLU A 262 8.77 -15.05 1.20
N ARG A 263 9.22 -15.94 0.32
CA ARG A 263 9.20 -17.39 0.48
C ARG A 263 10.54 -17.97 0.01
N GLY A 264 11.58 -17.82 0.84
CA GLY A 264 12.93 -18.26 0.50
C GLY A 264 13.44 -17.65 -0.80
N ALA A 265 13.71 -18.46 -1.80
CA ALA A 265 14.19 -18.03 -3.12
C ALA A 265 13.12 -17.29 -3.98
N TYR A 266 11.90 -17.19 -3.51
CA TYR A 266 10.74 -16.60 -4.20
C TYR A 266 10.21 -15.41 -3.43
N ALA A 267 9.41 -14.56 -4.09
CA ALA A 267 8.67 -13.48 -3.45
C ALA A 267 7.21 -13.50 -3.91
N TRP A 268 6.31 -13.11 -3.00
CA TRP A 268 4.89 -13.07 -3.29
C TRP A 268 4.49 -11.89 -4.16
N SER A 269 3.52 -12.11 -5.02
CA SER A 269 2.97 -11.12 -5.95
C SER A 269 1.47 -11.32 -6.15
N VAL A 270 0.79 -10.28 -6.62
CA VAL A 270 -0.63 -10.33 -7.03
C VAL A 270 -0.72 -10.15 -8.53
N ASN A 271 -1.43 -11.06 -9.19
CA ASN A 271 -1.84 -10.90 -10.59
C ASN A 271 -3.21 -10.21 -10.66
N THR A 272 -3.26 -9.10 -11.34
CA THR A 272 -4.47 -8.26 -11.43
C THR A 272 -5.52 -8.77 -12.41
N TYR A 273 -5.20 -9.72 -13.28
CA TYR A 273 -6.19 -10.29 -14.20
C TYR A 273 -7.30 -11.04 -13.45
N GLY A 274 -6.92 -11.94 -12.54
CA GLY A 274 -7.90 -12.75 -11.81
C GLY A 274 -7.74 -12.71 -10.30
N GLY A 275 -6.81 -11.88 -9.78
CA GLY A 275 -6.53 -11.85 -8.34
C GLY A 275 -5.65 -13.01 -7.87
N LEU A 276 -4.90 -13.65 -8.75
CA LEU A 276 -3.98 -14.72 -8.39
C LEU A 276 -2.88 -14.17 -7.48
N VAL A 277 -2.78 -14.73 -6.28
CA VAL A 277 -1.64 -14.54 -5.37
C VAL A 277 -0.65 -15.68 -5.64
N TYR A 278 0.58 -15.32 -5.99
CA TYR A 278 1.56 -16.27 -6.50
C TYR A 278 2.98 -15.91 -6.06
N ASP A 279 3.78 -16.91 -5.71
CA ASP A 279 5.19 -16.76 -5.41
C ASP A 279 6.04 -16.86 -6.69
N GLY A 280 6.40 -15.72 -7.23
CA GLY A 280 7.25 -15.61 -8.40
C GLY A 280 8.74 -15.69 -8.07
N GLY A 281 9.54 -16.22 -9.00
CA GLY A 281 11.00 -16.11 -8.90
C GLY A 281 11.44 -14.66 -8.81
N LYS A 282 12.31 -14.31 -7.88
CA LYS A 282 12.78 -12.95 -7.62
C LYS A 282 13.42 -12.24 -8.83
N ASN A 283 13.76 -12.99 -9.86
CA ASN A 283 14.23 -12.50 -11.16
C ASN A 283 13.12 -12.30 -12.19
N SER A 284 11.84 -12.43 -11.82
CA SER A 284 10.74 -12.05 -12.70
C SER A 284 10.57 -10.53 -12.74
N ASN A 285 10.14 -10.02 -13.89
CA ASN A 285 9.89 -8.60 -14.09
C ASN A 285 8.41 -8.27 -13.86
N TYR A 286 8.10 -7.69 -12.69
CA TYR A 286 6.75 -7.29 -12.32
C TYR A 286 6.69 -5.81 -11.98
N TYR A 287 5.50 -5.26 -11.94
CA TYR A 287 5.27 -3.88 -11.51
C TYR A 287 5.34 -3.72 -10.01
N VAL A 288 5.45 -2.49 -9.57
CA VAL A 288 5.53 -2.12 -8.15
C VAL A 288 4.69 -0.88 -7.89
N ARG A 289 3.93 -0.90 -6.80
CA ARG A 289 3.22 0.25 -6.24
C ARG A 289 3.66 0.46 -4.80
N ALA A 290 4.06 1.66 -4.48
CA ALA A 290 4.43 2.00 -3.12
C ALA A 290 3.18 2.25 -2.25
N PHE A 291 3.26 1.84 -0.99
CA PHE A 291 2.27 2.13 0.04
C PHE A 291 2.86 3.04 1.12
N LEU A 292 1.99 3.77 1.80
CA LEU A 292 2.31 4.61 2.94
C LEU A 292 1.27 4.38 4.04
N ALA A 293 1.71 4.30 5.30
CA ALA A 293 0.86 4.07 6.48
C ALA A 293 0.71 5.35 7.31
N LEU A 294 -0.52 5.81 7.54
CA LEU A 294 -0.86 6.99 8.35
C LEU A 294 -1.79 6.63 9.50
#